data_4ad76e09a9c90e16b3007af0f7ed8451
#
_entry.id   4ad76e09a9c90e16b3007af0f7ed8451
#
_cell.length_a   1.000
_cell.length_b   1.000
_cell.length_c   1.000
_cell.angle_alpha   90.00
_cell.angle_beta   90.00
_cell.angle_gamma   90.00
#
_symmetry.space_group_name_H-M   'P 1'
#
loop_
_entity.id
_entity.type
_entity.pdbx_description
1 polymer ?
#
loop_
_entity_poly.entity_id
_entity_poly.type
_entity_poly.pdbx_seq_one_letter_code
_entity_poly.pdbx_strand_id
1 'polypeptide(L)'
;MDLYLHSQSGHPSSKKEDTHNRTSMRTHHCNELRAENQGETVTLTGWVNSSRDHGGVIFIDLRDREGLTQCVFRPEESSESAKASHSLRAEDVVEVTGKVEPRPEIDGNSTVNPELPTGDIEVAATALTIVNKAKVLPFQLDKELSNEDLRLSHRFLDLRRPRMNQNLRIRHRVTKAARDYLDSHGFIEVETPILSKSTPEGARDFLVPSRMHPGSFYALPQAPQQYKQLLMVAGVERYFQVARCFRDEDLRADRQPEFTQVDVEGSFTDQEEIIELMEGCLSAMFKAGRDADIPTPFERMTWHDAMNQFGSDKPDRRFGIQIEDLSDLFADSGFKVFSGAVKNGGVVKAINAKGFSGITTGQVDKLTEIAVNHGAKGLAYIQVRGEDPSTWRSPITKFFNEEELLGLKDKLNVEEGDLVLFAADQWESACEILGRIRL
;
A
#
# COMPACT_ATOMS: atom_id res chain seq x y z
N MET A 1 -20.36 -42.40 29.96
CA MET A 1 -19.38 -43.36 29.44
C MET A 1 -18.01 -42.75 29.77
N ASP A 2 -17.52 -43.15 30.95
CA ASP A 2 -16.33 -42.61 31.59
C ASP A 2 -15.08 -43.16 30.92
N LEU A 3 -14.08 -42.30 30.74
CA LEU A 3 -12.71 -42.72 30.44
C LEU A 3 -11.72 -41.86 31.22
N TYR A 4 -11.42 -42.33 32.42
CA TYR A 4 -10.18 -42.50 33.15
C TYR A 4 -9.02 -41.56 32.90
N LEU A 5 -8.78 -40.72 33.88
CA LEU A 5 -7.48 -40.20 34.26
C LEU A 5 -6.65 -41.29 34.97
N HIS A 6 -5.47 -41.57 34.48
CA HIS A 6 -4.42 -42.18 35.28
C HIS A 6 -3.14 -41.38 35.20
N SER A 7 -2.79 -40.78 36.33
CA SER A 7 -1.47 -40.26 36.66
C SER A 7 -0.51 -41.41 36.93
N GLN A 8 0.66 -41.42 36.32
CA GLN A 8 1.85 -42.01 36.97
C GLN A 8 3.09 -41.19 36.65
N SER A 9 3.76 -40.83 37.71
CA SER A 9 5.06 -40.21 37.83
C SER A 9 6.18 -41.17 37.44
N GLY A 10 7.22 -40.66 36.81
CA GLY A 10 8.48 -41.39 36.65
C GLY A 10 9.42 -40.71 35.67
N HIS A 11 10.30 -39.83 36.15
CA HIS A 11 11.47 -39.42 35.41
C HIS A 11 12.46 -40.60 35.22
N PRO A 12 13.17 -40.68 34.07
CA PRO A 12 14.55 -40.25 34.10
C PRO A 12 14.94 -39.30 32.99
N SER A 13 15.84 -38.41 33.36
CA SER A 13 16.58 -37.52 32.49
C SER A 13 17.29 -38.29 31.37
N SER A 14 16.83 -38.26 30.17
CA SER A 14 17.60 -38.59 28.98
C SER A 14 17.97 -37.33 28.25
N LYS A 15 19.26 -37.12 28.07
CA LYS A 15 19.87 -36.10 27.23
C LYS A 15 19.09 -36.03 25.92
N LYS A 16 18.53 -34.86 25.63
CA LYS A 16 18.07 -34.54 24.28
C LYS A 16 19.31 -34.56 23.40
N GLU A 17 19.52 -35.63 22.65
CA GLU A 17 20.35 -35.60 21.46
C GLU A 17 19.76 -34.61 20.49
N ASP A 18 20.56 -33.64 20.08
CA ASP A 18 20.29 -32.65 19.05
C ASP A 18 20.05 -33.37 17.71
N THR A 19 18.79 -33.72 17.41
CA THR A 19 18.40 -34.29 16.12
C THR A 19 18.09 -33.20 15.08
N HIS A 20 18.71 -32.02 15.17
CA HIS A 20 18.60 -30.95 14.18
C HIS A 20 19.91 -30.70 13.43
N ASN A 21 20.67 -31.72 13.12
CA ASN A 21 21.78 -31.60 12.17
C ASN A 21 21.31 -31.90 10.73
N ARG A 22 20.30 -31.19 10.26
CA ARG A 22 20.17 -30.90 8.83
C ARG A 22 21.17 -29.78 8.55
N THR A 23 22.29 -30.12 7.97
CA THR A 23 23.23 -29.15 7.40
C THR A 23 22.43 -28.25 6.46
N SER A 24 22.17 -27.02 6.91
CA SER A 24 21.60 -25.99 6.06
C SER A 24 22.54 -25.83 4.86
N MET A 25 22.00 -25.72 3.63
CA MET A 25 22.81 -25.42 2.43
C MET A 25 23.51 -24.06 2.54
N ARG A 26 23.31 -23.32 3.61
CA ARG A 26 23.94 -22.03 3.88
C ARG A 26 24.20 -21.87 5.38
N THR A 27 25.24 -21.13 5.72
CA THR A 27 25.53 -20.70 7.09
C THR A 27 24.84 -19.39 7.42
N HIS A 28 24.77 -18.45 6.45
CA HIS A 28 24.22 -17.11 6.59
C HIS A 28 23.37 -16.74 5.38
N HIS A 29 22.46 -15.78 5.57
CA HIS A 29 21.81 -15.10 4.45
C HIS A 29 22.68 -14.00 3.84
N CYS A 30 22.40 -13.66 2.58
CA CYS A 30 23.21 -12.71 1.80
C CYS A 30 23.22 -11.27 2.37
N ASN A 31 22.43 -10.92 3.35
CA ASN A 31 22.42 -9.59 3.97
C ASN A 31 22.76 -9.61 5.47
N GLU A 32 23.19 -10.75 6.00
CA GLU A 32 23.48 -10.89 7.44
C GLU A 32 24.92 -10.53 7.79
N LEU A 33 25.86 -10.69 6.88
CA LEU A 33 27.29 -10.49 7.13
C LEU A 33 27.63 -9.02 7.35
N ARG A 34 28.54 -8.77 8.31
CA ARG A 34 29.06 -7.45 8.68
C ARG A 34 30.57 -7.54 8.93
N ALA A 35 31.19 -6.39 9.24
CA ALA A 35 32.62 -6.32 9.56
C ALA A 35 33.03 -7.24 10.74
N GLU A 36 32.15 -7.49 11.69
CA GLU A 36 32.35 -8.41 12.84
C GLU A 36 32.51 -9.87 12.42
N ASN A 37 31.99 -10.26 11.25
CA ASN A 37 32.18 -11.61 10.71
C ASN A 37 33.51 -11.81 9.97
N GLN A 38 34.37 -10.79 9.95
CA GLN A 38 35.67 -10.88 9.27
C GLN A 38 36.48 -12.07 9.73
N GLY A 39 36.99 -12.84 8.80
CA GLY A 39 37.78 -14.05 9.04
C GLY A 39 36.99 -15.34 9.14
N GLU A 40 35.65 -15.28 9.25
CA GLU A 40 34.78 -16.44 9.26
C GLU A 40 34.72 -17.09 7.86
N THR A 41 34.64 -18.42 7.83
CA THR A 41 34.33 -19.17 6.62
C THR A 41 32.82 -19.39 6.57
N VAL A 42 32.20 -18.88 5.49
CA VAL A 42 30.74 -18.90 5.32
C VAL A 42 30.37 -19.62 4.02
N THR A 43 29.17 -20.20 4.01
CA THR A 43 28.51 -20.73 2.80
C THR A 43 27.24 -19.93 2.54
N LEU A 44 27.15 -19.30 1.38
CA LEU A 44 26.00 -18.55 0.90
C LEU A 44 25.35 -19.29 -0.26
N THR A 45 24.03 -19.30 -0.34
CA THR A 45 23.26 -19.88 -1.43
C THR A 45 22.23 -18.86 -1.95
N GLY A 46 22.23 -18.60 -3.25
CA GLY A 46 21.37 -17.59 -3.83
C GLY A 46 21.37 -17.56 -5.34
N TRP A 47 20.87 -16.47 -5.87
CA TRP A 47 20.85 -16.16 -7.29
C TRP A 47 21.93 -15.12 -7.61
N VAL A 48 22.64 -15.30 -8.72
CA VAL A 48 23.57 -14.30 -9.25
C VAL A 48 22.76 -13.09 -9.71
N ASN A 49 22.87 -11.98 -8.98
CA ASN A 49 22.21 -10.73 -9.34
C ASN A 49 22.95 -10.00 -10.44
N SER A 50 24.27 -9.87 -10.31
CA SER A 50 25.16 -9.30 -11.32
C SER A 50 26.51 -10.02 -11.31
N SER A 51 27.21 -10.01 -12.44
CA SER A 51 28.57 -10.53 -12.58
C SER A 51 29.42 -9.52 -13.35
N ARG A 52 30.63 -9.27 -12.86
CA ARG A 52 31.59 -8.30 -13.43
C ARG A 52 32.94 -8.95 -13.47
N ASP A 53 33.66 -8.81 -14.61
CA ASP A 53 35.05 -9.24 -14.80
C ASP A 53 35.99 -8.02 -14.77
N HIS A 54 36.92 -8.04 -13.88
CA HIS A 54 37.98 -7.04 -13.77
C HIS A 54 39.36 -7.72 -13.86
N GLY A 55 39.85 -7.86 -15.07
CA GLY A 55 41.20 -8.41 -15.31
C GLY A 55 41.35 -9.89 -14.90
N GLY A 56 40.29 -10.68 -14.98
CA GLY A 56 40.31 -12.10 -14.63
C GLY A 56 39.83 -12.40 -13.19
N VAL A 57 39.60 -11.35 -12.39
CA VAL A 57 38.92 -11.48 -11.10
C VAL A 57 37.42 -11.26 -11.31
N ILE A 58 36.60 -12.23 -10.92
CA ILE A 58 35.17 -12.16 -11.09
C ILE A 58 34.49 -11.72 -9.79
N PHE A 59 33.69 -10.67 -9.89
CA PHE A 59 32.84 -10.19 -8.81
C PHE A 59 31.41 -10.53 -9.12
N ILE A 60 30.71 -11.21 -8.20
CA ILE A 60 29.28 -11.43 -8.28
C ILE A 60 28.59 -10.82 -7.07
N ASP A 61 27.46 -10.16 -7.32
CA ASP A 61 26.53 -9.80 -6.28
C ASP A 61 25.56 -10.98 -6.14
N LEU A 62 25.71 -11.74 -5.08
CA LEU A 62 24.84 -12.88 -4.78
C LEU A 62 23.62 -12.37 -4.01
N ARG A 63 22.44 -12.77 -4.46
CA ARG A 63 21.16 -12.35 -3.89
C ARG A 63 20.40 -13.54 -3.31
N ASP A 64 19.86 -13.34 -2.13
CA ASP A 64 18.81 -14.20 -1.60
C ASP A 64 17.57 -13.37 -1.17
N ARG A 65 16.68 -13.94 -0.37
CA ARG A 65 15.48 -13.25 0.11
C ARG A 65 15.75 -12.10 1.07
N GLU A 66 16.93 -12.05 1.72
CA GLU A 66 17.27 -11.03 2.71
C GLU A 66 18.09 -9.88 2.11
N GLY A 67 18.74 -10.08 0.96
CA GLY A 67 19.46 -9.01 0.25
C GLY A 67 20.63 -9.50 -0.58
N LEU A 68 21.71 -8.70 -0.58
CA LEU A 68 22.87 -8.87 -1.43
C LEU A 68 24.15 -9.01 -0.61
N THR A 69 25.08 -9.85 -1.10
CA THR A 69 26.49 -9.89 -0.64
C THR A 69 27.39 -10.05 -1.85
N GLN A 70 28.46 -9.26 -1.91
CA GLN A 70 29.48 -9.43 -2.94
C GLN A 70 30.35 -10.65 -2.65
N CYS A 71 30.49 -11.54 -3.63
CA CYS A 71 31.46 -12.63 -3.61
C CYS A 71 32.52 -12.35 -4.69
N VAL A 72 33.79 -12.57 -4.36
CA VAL A 72 34.91 -12.32 -5.26
C VAL A 72 35.66 -13.65 -5.54
N PHE A 73 35.91 -13.91 -6.80
CA PHE A 73 36.62 -15.11 -7.27
C PHE A 73 37.96 -14.69 -7.82
N ARG A 74 39.02 -15.00 -7.07
CA ARG A 74 40.42 -14.73 -7.44
C ARG A 74 41.07 -16.02 -7.88
N PRO A 75 41.81 -16.06 -9.03
CA PRO A 75 42.50 -17.29 -9.48
C PRO A 75 43.51 -17.84 -8.46
N GLU A 76 44.13 -16.99 -7.66
CA GLU A 76 45.06 -17.37 -6.59
C GLU A 76 44.41 -18.07 -5.39
N GLU A 77 43.13 -17.78 -5.11
CA GLU A 77 42.35 -18.44 -4.03
C GLU A 77 41.84 -19.84 -4.45
N SER A 78 41.29 -19.90 -5.64
CA SER A 78 40.84 -21.13 -6.27
C SER A 78 40.71 -20.99 -7.79
N SER A 79 41.69 -21.56 -8.51
CA SER A 79 41.66 -21.49 -9.97
C SER A 79 40.46 -22.20 -10.60
N GLU A 80 39.93 -23.24 -9.95
CA GLU A 80 38.75 -23.96 -10.40
C GLU A 80 37.49 -23.13 -10.26
N SER A 81 37.26 -22.53 -9.08
CA SER A 81 36.12 -21.68 -8.80
C SER A 81 36.14 -20.40 -9.64
N ALA A 82 37.31 -19.76 -9.77
CA ALA A 82 37.50 -18.60 -10.64
C ALA A 82 37.17 -18.93 -12.10
N LYS A 83 37.67 -20.07 -12.62
CA LYS A 83 37.34 -20.52 -13.98
C LYS A 83 35.88 -20.82 -14.18
N ALA A 84 35.23 -21.45 -13.21
CA ALA A 84 33.79 -21.76 -13.26
C ALA A 84 32.94 -20.48 -13.22
N SER A 85 33.35 -19.46 -12.44
CA SER A 85 32.62 -18.20 -12.26
C SER A 85 32.47 -17.37 -13.55
N HIS A 86 33.40 -17.49 -14.51
CA HIS A 86 33.29 -16.84 -15.83
C HIS A 86 32.04 -17.29 -16.62
N SER A 87 31.51 -18.47 -16.31
CA SER A 87 30.32 -19.00 -16.98
C SER A 87 28.99 -18.54 -16.35
N LEU A 88 29.06 -17.80 -15.24
CA LEU A 88 27.88 -17.37 -14.51
C LEU A 88 27.13 -16.27 -15.25
N ARG A 89 25.80 -16.34 -15.16
CA ARG A 89 24.88 -15.35 -15.74
C ARG A 89 23.86 -14.95 -14.68
N ALA A 90 23.21 -13.82 -14.92
CA ALA A 90 22.13 -13.37 -14.06
C ALA A 90 21.09 -14.46 -13.84
N GLU A 91 20.67 -14.61 -12.58
CA GLU A 91 19.71 -15.58 -12.09
C GLU A 91 20.17 -17.06 -12.10
N ASP A 92 21.45 -17.37 -12.42
CA ASP A 92 22.02 -18.67 -12.08
C ASP A 92 21.92 -18.90 -10.57
N VAL A 93 21.58 -20.10 -10.15
CA VAL A 93 21.54 -20.49 -8.73
C VAL A 93 22.87 -21.10 -8.34
N VAL A 94 23.51 -20.54 -7.34
CA VAL A 94 24.84 -20.96 -6.90
C VAL A 94 24.93 -21.11 -5.38
N GLU A 95 25.83 -21.98 -4.96
CA GLU A 95 26.36 -22.06 -3.61
C GLU A 95 27.82 -21.61 -3.65
N VAL A 96 28.17 -20.66 -2.79
CA VAL A 96 29.51 -20.08 -2.68
C VAL A 96 30.00 -20.27 -1.26
N THR A 97 31.15 -20.94 -1.11
CA THR A 97 31.87 -21.02 0.17
C THR A 97 33.11 -20.15 0.08
N GLY A 98 33.35 -19.36 1.10
CA GLY A 98 34.50 -18.46 1.12
C GLY A 98 34.70 -17.80 2.48
N LYS A 99 35.74 -17.01 2.59
CA LYS A 99 36.10 -16.26 3.79
C LYS A 99 35.58 -14.83 3.72
N VAL A 100 35.03 -14.35 4.81
CA VAL A 100 34.61 -12.94 4.91
C VAL A 100 35.83 -12.05 5.06
N GLU A 101 35.98 -11.09 4.18
CA GLU A 101 37.10 -10.12 4.17
C GLU A 101 36.57 -8.69 4.09
N PRO A 102 37.28 -7.70 4.64
CA PRO A 102 36.99 -6.31 4.37
C PRO A 102 37.19 -6.01 2.89
N ARG A 103 36.40 -5.12 2.32
CA ARG A 103 36.65 -4.66 0.95
C ARG A 103 37.99 -3.92 0.86
N PRO A 104 38.80 -4.25 -0.10
CA PRO A 104 40.15 -3.66 -0.22
C PRO A 104 40.10 -2.18 -0.61
N GLU A 105 41.21 -1.47 -0.33
CA GLU A 105 41.50 -0.23 -0.99
C GLU A 105 42.30 -0.53 -2.26
N ILE A 106 41.91 0.08 -3.39
CA ILE A 106 42.59 -0.06 -4.67
C ILE A 106 43.10 1.33 -5.11
N ASP A 107 44.39 1.46 -5.33
CA ASP A 107 45.05 2.73 -5.72
C ASP A 107 44.70 3.92 -4.78
N GLY A 108 44.58 3.64 -3.47
CA GLY A 108 44.22 4.63 -2.45
C GLY A 108 42.75 5.01 -2.42
N ASN A 109 41.88 4.32 -3.18
CA ASN A 109 40.45 4.51 -3.18
C ASN A 109 39.74 3.34 -2.45
N SER A 110 38.84 3.68 -1.53
CA SER A 110 38.03 2.70 -0.86
C SER A 110 37.03 2.07 -1.85
N THR A 111 36.90 0.74 -1.80
CA THR A 111 35.88 0.00 -2.56
C THR A 111 34.61 -0.31 -1.73
N VAL A 112 34.50 0.22 -0.51
CA VAL A 112 33.33 0.16 0.33
C VAL A 112 32.11 0.72 -0.41
N ASN A 113 31.01 0.00 -0.38
CA ASN A 113 29.75 0.44 -1.00
C ASN A 113 28.73 0.82 0.09
N PRO A 114 28.54 2.12 0.39
CA PRO A 114 27.63 2.58 1.44
C PRO A 114 26.15 2.33 1.12
N GLU A 115 25.79 2.00 -0.12
CA GLU A 115 24.40 1.68 -0.50
C GLU A 115 23.98 0.27 -0.12
N LEU A 116 24.93 -0.60 0.23
CA LEU A 116 24.66 -1.97 0.66
C LEU A 116 24.95 -2.14 2.16
N PRO A 117 24.04 -2.77 2.93
CA PRO A 117 24.30 -3.08 4.34
C PRO A 117 25.53 -3.99 4.56
N THR A 118 25.93 -4.77 3.54
CA THR A 118 27.13 -5.62 3.52
C THR A 118 28.28 -4.95 2.77
N GLY A 119 28.21 -3.65 2.54
CA GLY A 119 29.12 -2.93 1.67
C GLY A 119 30.55 -2.77 2.20
N ASP A 120 30.78 -3.01 3.49
CA ASP A 120 32.11 -2.98 4.10
C ASP A 120 32.92 -4.26 3.88
N ILE A 121 32.23 -5.36 3.50
CA ILE A 121 32.82 -6.69 3.35
C ILE A 121 32.59 -7.28 1.96
N GLU A 122 33.37 -8.31 1.67
CA GLU A 122 33.16 -9.24 0.57
C GLU A 122 33.46 -10.66 1.01
N VAL A 123 33.00 -11.64 0.26
CA VAL A 123 33.34 -13.04 0.50
C VAL A 123 34.36 -13.50 -0.52
N ALA A 124 35.61 -13.73 -0.09
CA ALA A 124 36.66 -14.33 -0.91
C ALA A 124 36.35 -15.80 -1.13
N ALA A 125 35.87 -16.14 -2.34
CA ALA A 125 35.30 -17.45 -2.66
C ALA A 125 36.39 -18.50 -2.87
N THR A 126 36.34 -19.57 -2.06
CA THR A 126 37.21 -20.74 -2.17
C THR A 126 36.56 -21.90 -2.90
N ALA A 127 35.23 -21.97 -2.89
CA ALA A 127 34.46 -22.99 -3.62
C ALA A 127 33.20 -22.41 -4.26
N LEU A 128 32.83 -22.95 -5.42
CA LEU A 128 31.63 -22.59 -6.20
C LEU A 128 30.94 -23.86 -6.68
N THR A 129 29.67 -24.03 -6.30
CA THR A 129 28.78 -25.03 -6.87
C THR A 129 27.68 -24.36 -7.68
N ILE A 130 27.58 -24.67 -8.96
CA ILE A 130 26.46 -24.21 -9.79
C ILE A 130 25.31 -25.20 -9.60
N VAL A 131 24.30 -24.77 -8.82
CA VAL A 131 23.15 -25.61 -8.50
C VAL A 131 22.19 -25.70 -9.68
N ASN A 132 21.96 -24.56 -10.37
CA ASN A 132 21.11 -24.54 -11.55
C ASN A 132 21.47 -23.37 -12.47
N LYS A 133 21.42 -23.59 -13.78
CA LYS A 133 21.63 -22.57 -14.81
C LYS A 133 20.31 -21.93 -15.21
N ALA A 134 20.27 -20.60 -15.25
CA ALA A 134 19.12 -19.84 -15.72
C ALA A 134 19.06 -19.82 -17.27
N LYS A 135 17.84 -19.78 -17.80
CA LYS A 135 17.60 -19.40 -19.20
C LYS A 135 17.74 -17.88 -19.34
N VAL A 136 17.85 -17.41 -20.59
CA VAL A 136 17.84 -15.99 -20.88
C VAL A 136 16.56 -15.36 -20.30
N LEU A 137 16.74 -14.29 -19.51
CA LEU A 137 15.62 -13.60 -18.87
C LEU A 137 14.81 -12.79 -19.88
N PRO A 138 13.47 -12.80 -19.77
CA PRO A 138 12.60 -11.99 -20.62
C PRO A 138 12.72 -10.47 -20.32
N PHE A 139 13.17 -10.10 -19.12
CA PHE A 139 13.44 -8.72 -18.69
C PHE A 139 14.47 -8.71 -17.55
N GLN A 140 15.09 -7.55 -17.33
CA GLN A 140 16.06 -7.37 -16.27
C GLN A 140 15.35 -7.00 -14.95
N LEU A 141 15.77 -7.61 -13.84
CA LEU A 141 15.14 -7.44 -12.54
C LEU A 141 15.53 -6.16 -11.80
N ASP A 142 16.70 -5.63 -12.12
CA ASP A 142 17.37 -4.48 -11.47
C ASP A 142 17.16 -3.15 -12.20
N LYS A 143 16.55 -3.15 -13.39
CA LYS A 143 16.33 -1.97 -14.22
C LYS A 143 14.88 -1.47 -14.16
N GLU A 144 14.62 -0.41 -14.93
CA GLU A 144 13.30 0.17 -15.07
C GLU A 144 12.21 -0.88 -15.38
N LEU A 145 10.98 -0.55 -14.99
CA LEU A 145 9.84 -1.43 -15.18
C LEU A 145 9.60 -1.67 -16.67
N SER A 146 9.78 -2.89 -17.10
CA SER A 146 9.35 -3.32 -18.43
C SER A 146 7.82 -3.32 -18.51
N ASN A 147 7.28 -3.55 -19.72
CA ASN A 147 5.85 -3.66 -19.99
C ASN A 147 5.14 -4.55 -18.94
N GLU A 148 3.98 -4.11 -18.48
CA GLU A 148 3.22 -4.79 -17.43
C GLU A 148 2.77 -6.20 -17.86
N ASP A 149 2.31 -6.36 -19.09
CA ASP A 149 1.88 -7.68 -19.62
C ASP A 149 3.02 -8.70 -19.59
N LEU A 150 4.25 -8.26 -19.94
CA LEU A 150 5.44 -9.12 -19.88
C LEU A 150 5.75 -9.51 -18.43
N ARG A 151 5.64 -8.59 -17.49
CA ARG A 151 5.86 -8.88 -16.06
C ARG A 151 4.79 -9.80 -15.49
N LEU A 152 3.53 -9.63 -15.89
CA LEU A 152 2.43 -10.51 -15.48
C LEU A 152 2.57 -11.92 -16.07
N SER A 153 2.99 -12.04 -17.34
CA SER A 153 3.27 -13.33 -17.97
C SER A 153 4.42 -14.09 -17.30
N HIS A 154 5.37 -13.37 -16.70
CA HIS A 154 6.51 -13.92 -15.97
C HIS A 154 6.50 -13.49 -14.50
N ARG A 155 5.33 -13.54 -13.85
CA ARG A 155 5.11 -13.02 -12.50
C ARG A 155 6.08 -13.58 -11.47
N PHE A 156 6.48 -14.84 -11.59
CA PHE A 156 7.45 -15.50 -10.71
C PHE A 156 8.84 -14.83 -10.73
N LEU A 157 9.24 -14.22 -11.86
CA LEU A 157 10.46 -13.39 -11.94
C LEU A 157 10.23 -12.01 -11.37
N ASP A 158 9.10 -11.37 -11.69
CA ASP A 158 8.76 -10.03 -11.17
C ASP A 158 8.71 -10.03 -9.63
N LEU A 159 8.24 -11.11 -9.00
CA LEU A 159 8.23 -11.29 -7.55
C LEU A 159 9.63 -11.33 -6.91
N ARG A 160 10.70 -11.56 -7.67
CA ARG A 160 12.10 -11.47 -7.18
C ARG A 160 12.57 -10.04 -7.01
N ARG A 161 11.90 -9.07 -7.63
CA ARG A 161 12.24 -7.65 -7.50
C ARG A 161 12.04 -7.21 -6.04
N PRO A 162 12.96 -6.39 -5.47
CA PRO A 162 12.91 -6.03 -4.05
C PRO A 162 11.54 -5.48 -3.61
N ARG A 163 10.97 -4.55 -4.40
CA ARG A 163 9.65 -3.95 -4.11
C ARG A 163 8.53 -5.00 -4.05
N MET A 164 8.53 -5.95 -4.99
CA MET A 164 7.47 -6.97 -5.06
C MET A 164 7.60 -7.99 -3.93
N ASN A 165 8.82 -8.40 -3.61
CA ASN A 165 9.11 -9.25 -2.45
C ASN A 165 8.69 -8.56 -1.15
N GLN A 166 9.04 -7.28 -0.99
CA GLN A 166 8.65 -6.49 0.16
C GLN A 166 7.12 -6.37 0.31
N ASN A 167 6.38 -6.22 -0.79
CA ASN A 167 4.91 -6.19 -0.75
C ASN A 167 4.32 -7.50 -0.17
N LEU A 168 4.88 -8.67 -0.54
CA LEU A 168 4.45 -9.94 0.04
C LEU A 168 4.74 -10.02 1.55
N ARG A 169 5.92 -9.54 1.98
CA ARG A 169 6.30 -9.48 3.39
C ARG A 169 5.41 -8.53 4.20
N ILE A 170 5.10 -7.35 3.64
CA ILE A 170 4.18 -6.39 4.25
C ILE A 170 2.81 -7.02 4.41
N ARG A 171 2.27 -7.62 3.35
CA ARG A 171 0.97 -8.30 3.40
C ARG A 171 0.94 -9.38 4.49
N HIS A 172 1.98 -10.21 4.58
CA HIS A 172 2.09 -11.23 5.62
C HIS A 172 2.07 -10.62 7.02
N ARG A 173 2.90 -9.59 7.27
CA ARG A 173 2.97 -8.93 8.59
C ARG A 173 1.66 -8.26 8.99
N VAL A 174 1.02 -7.58 8.04
CA VAL A 174 -0.27 -6.89 8.26
C VAL A 174 -1.36 -7.89 8.62
N THR A 175 -1.50 -8.99 7.87
CA THR A 175 -2.51 -10.02 8.16
C THR A 175 -2.23 -10.76 9.46
N LYS A 176 -0.94 -11.00 9.77
CA LYS A 176 -0.56 -11.59 11.06
C LYS A 176 -0.92 -10.66 12.23
N ALA A 177 -0.60 -9.38 12.12
CA ALA A 177 -0.92 -8.39 13.16
C ALA A 177 -2.42 -8.28 13.42
N ALA A 178 -3.26 -8.33 12.36
CA ALA A 178 -4.70 -8.36 12.52
C ALA A 178 -5.16 -9.60 13.30
N ARG A 179 -4.62 -10.79 12.99
CA ARG A 179 -4.91 -12.02 13.72
C ARG A 179 -4.50 -11.94 15.18
N ASP A 180 -3.25 -11.54 15.43
CA ASP A 180 -2.71 -11.44 16.79
C ASP A 180 -3.53 -10.45 17.64
N TYR A 181 -3.94 -9.32 17.04
CA TYR A 181 -4.74 -8.31 17.73
C TYR A 181 -6.14 -8.82 18.07
N LEU A 182 -6.85 -9.37 17.09
CA LEU A 182 -8.22 -9.86 17.29
C LEU A 182 -8.26 -11.07 18.26
N ASP A 183 -7.30 -11.99 18.17
CA ASP A 183 -7.15 -13.10 19.11
C ASP A 183 -6.95 -12.58 20.54
N SER A 184 -6.08 -11.60 20.75
CA SER A 184 -5.84 -10.98 22.06
C SER A 184 -7.08 -10.27 22.65
N HIS A 185 -8.08 -9.95 21.81
CA HIS A 185 -9.37 -9.39 22.22
C HIS A 185 -10.49 -10.44 22.31
N GLY A 186 -10.12 -11.72 22.27
CA GLY A 186 -11.04 -12.84 22.45
C GLY A 186 -11.89 -13.19 21.22
N PHE A 187 -11.50 -12.73 20.04
CA PHE A 187 -12.12 -13.14 18.78
C PHE A 187 -11.54 -14.46 18.30
N ILE A 188 -12.39 -15.33 17.79
CA ILE A 188 -12.04 -16.66 17.28
C ILE A 188 -12.01 -16.62 15.75
N GLU A 189 -10.91 -17.04 15.13
CA GLU A 189 -10.82 -17.19 13.67
C GLU A 189 -11.56 -18.47 13.25
N VAL A 190 -12.62 -18.32 12.44
CA VAL A 190 -13.38 -19.45 11.91
C VAL A 190 -13.40 -19.41 10.39
N GLU A 191 -12.85 -20.44 9.74
CA GLU A 191 -12.95 -20.61 8.29
C GLU A 191 -14.36 -21.04 7.88
N THR A 192 -14.95 -20.30 6.95
CA THR A 192 -16.28 -20.59 6.41
C THR A 192 -16.19 -21.22 5.02
N PRO A 193 -17.22 -22.00 4.58
CA PRO A 193 -17.21 -22.62 3.26
C PRO A 193 -17.08 -21.62 2.11
N ILE A 194 -16.23 -21.92 1.14
CA ILE A 194 -16.09 -21.16 -0.11
C ILE A 194 -17.10 -21.67 -1.17
N LEU A 195 -17.33 -22.98 -1.25
CA LEU A 195 -18.39 -23.53 -2.10
C LEU A 195 -19.73 -23.45 -1.35
N SER A 196 -20.50 -22.42 -1.66
CA SER A 196 -21.76 -22.11 -0.99
C SER A 196 -22.92 -22.04 -1.98
N LYS A 197 -24.08 -21.61 -1.54
CA LYS A 197 -25.18 -21.20 -2.40
C LYS A 197 -25.16 -19.70 -2.60
N SER A 198 -25.82 -19.23 -3.66
CA SER A 198 -26.02 -17.79 -3.92
C SER A 198 -26.71 -17.12 -2.75
N THR A 199 -26.24 -15.93 -2.39
CA THR A 199 -26.76 -15.08 -1.34
C THR A 199 -27.00 -13.66 -1.89
N PRO A 200 -28.08 -12.97 -1.44
CA PRO A 200 -28.40 -11.64 -1.96
C PRO A 200 -27.54 -10.56 -1.29
N GLU A 201 -26.23 -10.49 -1.61
CA GLU A 201 -25.29 -9.56 -0.98
C GLU A 201 -24.97 -8.30 -1.81
N GLY A 202 -25.67 -8.09 -2.93
CA GLY A 202 -25.60 -6.84 -3.71
C GLY A 202 -24.69 -6.87 -4.93
N ALA A 203 -23.70 -7.75 -5.03
CA ALA A 203 -22.91 -8.00 -6.22
C ALA A 203 -23.43 -9.22 -7.00
N ARG A 204 -22.89 -9.48 -8.20
CA ARG A 204 -23.12 -10.74 -8.91
C ARG A 204 -22.18 -11.83 -8.39
N ASP A 205 -22.70 -13.05 -8.32
CA ASP A 205 -21.93 -14.20 -7.86
C ASP A 205 -21.14 -14.83 -9.01
N PHE A 206 -19.93 -15.31 -8.71
CA PHE A 206 -19.26 -16.31 -9.54
C PHE A 206 -19.86 -17.68 -9.29
N LEU A 207 -20.31 -18.37 -10.34
CA LEU A 207 -20.96 -19.67 -10.25
C LEU A 207 -20.00 -20.79 -10.63
N VAL A 208 -20.04 -21.89 -9.84
CA VAL A 208 -19.27 -23.11 -10.10
C VAL A 208 -20.25 -24.25 -10.40
N PRO A 209 -20.25 -24.83 -11.62
CA PRO A 209 -21.16 -25.93 -11.97
C PRO A 209 -20.91 -27.17 -11.11
N SER A 210 -21.99 -27.81 -10.62
CA SER A 210 -21.89 -29.09 -9.92
C SER A 210 -21.81 -30.25 -10.91
N ARG A 211 -20.74 -31.07 -10.83
CA ARG A 211 -20.64 -32.31 -11.62
C ARG A 211 -21.61 -33.39 -11.15
N MET A 212 -21.90 -33.40 -9.83
CA MET A 212 -22.75 -34.44 -9.21
C MET A 212 -24.22 -34.18 -9.40
N HIS A 213 -24.61 -32.92 -9.60
CA HIS A 213 -26.01 -32.50 -9.73
C HIS A 213 -26.16 -31.62 -10.98
N PRO A 214 -26.42 -32.22 -12.17
CA PRO A 214 -26.61 -31.48 -13.42
C PRO A 214 -27.67 -30.39 -13.27
N GLY A 215 -27.38 -29.17 -13.74
CA GLY A 215 -28.27 -28.01 -13.62
C GLY A 215 -28.19 -27.26 -12.27
N SER A 216 -27.38 -27.74 -11.33
CA SER A 216 -27.12 -27.06 -10.06
C SER A 216 -25.73 -26.40 -10.05
N PHE A 217 -25.61 -25.31 -9.28
CA PHE A 217 -24.39 -24.52 -9.16
C PHE A 217 -24.08 -24.23 -7.70
N TYR A 218 -22.81 -24.18 -7.39
CA TYR A 218 -22.32 -23.47 -6.19
C TYR A 218 -22.06 -22.01 -6.56
N ALA A 219 -22.14 -21.13 -5.58
CA ALA A 219 -21.70 -19.76 -5.69
C ALA A 219 -20.46 -19.51 -4.81
N LEU A 220 -19.50 -18.72 -5.31
CA LEU A 220 -18.39 -18.26 -4.49
C LEU A 220 -18.85 -17.09 -3.60
N PRO A 221 -18.40 -17.00 -2.34
CA PRO A 221 -18.92 -16.02 -1.40
C PRO A 221 -18.46 -14.60 -1.75
N GLN A 222 -19.38 -13.66 -1.72
CA GLN A 222 -19.09 -12.23 -1.81
C GLN A 222 -18.51 -11.69 -0.49
N ALA A 223 -18.94 -12.27 0.62
CA ALA A 223 -18.47 -12.12 1.98
C ALA A 223 -19.02 -13.31 2.80
N PRO A 224 -18.47 -13.65 3.97
CA PRO A 224 -19.00 -14.72 4.83
C PRO A 224 -20.22 -14.29 5.66
N GLN A 225 -21.06 -13.38 5.16
CA GLN A 225 -22.08 -12.67 5.93
C GLN A 225 -23.10 -13.61 6.61
N GLN A 226 -23.65 -14.55 5.90
CA GLN A 226 -24.63 -15.48 6.49
C GLN A 226 -23.99 -16.42 7.51
N TYR A 227 -22.76 -16.88 7.23
CA TYR A 227 -22.06 -17.80 8.12
C TYR A 227 -21.69 -17.13 9.45
N LYS A 228 -21.18 -15.89 9.42
CA LYS A 228 -20.83 -15.18 10.65
C LYS A 228 -22.07 -14.89 11.51
N GLN A 229 -23.21 -14.56 10.90
CA GLN A 229 -24.46 -14.41 11.63
C GLN A 229 -24.91 -15.73 12.28
N LEU A 230 -24.79 -16.86 11.57
CA LEU A 230 -25.08 -18.18 12.14
C LEU A 230 -24.12 -18.54 13.28
N LEU A 231 -22.86 -18.12 13.21
CA LEU A 231 -21.89 -18.30 14.31
C LEU A 231 -22.30 -17.48 15.55
N MET A 232 -22.85 -16.28 15.38
CA MET A 232 -23.41 -15.50 16.49
C MET A 232 -24.60 -16.24 17.12
N VAL A 233 -25.52 -16.77 16.31
CA VAL A 233 -26.64 -17.59 16.80
C VAL A 233 -26.17 -18.86 17.50
N ALA A 234 -25.05 -19.43 17.05
CA ALA A 234 -24.41 -20.60 17.65
C ALA A 234 -23.63 -20.30 18.96
N GLY A 235 -23.58 -19.03 19.39
CA GLY A 235 -22.94 -18.63 20.64
C GLY A 235 -21.43 -18.46 20.56
N VAL A 236 -20.85 -18.24 19.38
CA VAL A 236 -19.41 -17.93 19.21
C VAL A 236 -19.09 -16.54 19.78
N GLU A 237 -20.04 -15.62 19.73
CA GLU A 237 -20.02 -14.24 20.23
C GLU A 237 -19.00 -13.31 19.60
N ARG A 238 -17.76 -13.74 19.38
CA ARG A 238 -16.67 -12.95 18.79
C ARG A 238 -15.98 -13.76 17.70
N TYR A 239 -16.26 -13.41 16.47
CA TYR A 239 -15.75 -14.08 15.27
C TYR A 239 -14.89 -13.13 14.46
N PHE A 240 -13.84 -13.65 13.85
CA PHE A 240 -13.19 -13.03 12.69
C PHE A 240 -12.73 -14.06 11.68
N GLN A 241 -12.44 -13.59 10.46
CA GLN A 241 -11.81 -14.39 9.41
C GLN A 241 -11.02 -13.50 8.47
N VAL A 242 -9.83 -13.95 8.06
CA VAL A 242 -9.13 -13.39 6.90
C VAL A 242 -9.69 -14.09 5.66
N ALA A 243 -10.83 -13.59 5.18
CA ALA A 243 -11.69 -14.26 4.21
C ALA A 243 -11.31 -13.94 2.76
N ARG A 244 -11.38 -14.96 1.88
CA ARG A 244 -11.37 -14.77 0.42
C ARG A 244 -12.79 -14.45 -0.05
N CYS A 245 -12.92 -13.34 -0.78
CA CYS A 245 -14.18 -12.82 -1.27
C CYS A 245 -14.12 -12.66 -2.78
N PHE A 246 -15.28 -12.86 -3.43
CA PHE A 246 -15.41 -12.88 -4.88
C PHE A 246 -16.63 -12.05 -5.30
N ARG A 247 -16.44 -11.12 -6.25
CA ARG A 247 -17.53 -10.30 -6.77
C ARG A 247 -17.37 -10.14 -8.27
N ASP A 248 -18.39 -10.54 -9.03
CA ASP A 248 -18.41 -10.39 -10.49
C ASP A 248 -18.94 -9.00 -10.86
N GLU A 249 -18.08 -8.02 -10.65
CA GLU A 249 -18.33 -6.59 -10.90
C GLU A 249 -17.29 -6.00 -11.87
N ASP A 250 -17.60 -4.85 -12.43
CA ASP A 250 -16.67 -4.11 -13.28
C ASP A 250 -15.40 -3.72 -12.51
N LEU A 251 -14.25 -3.98 -13.11
CA LEU A 251 -12.96 -3.67 -12.55
C LEU A 251 -12.76 -2.14 -12.44
N ARG A 252 -12.16 -1.71 -11.33
CA ARG A 252 -11.72 -0.33 -11.11
C ARG A 252 -10.29 -0.36 -10.60
N ALA A 253 -9.65 0.82 -10.52
CA ALA A 253 -8.26 0.90 -10.05
C ALA A 253 -8.02 0.26 -8.67
N ASP A 254 -9.03 0.29 -7.80
CA ASP A 254 -9.01 -0.22 -6.41
C ASP A 254 -9.88 -1.45 -6.18
N ARG A 255 -10.54 -2.00 -7.24
CA ARG A 255 -11.45 -3.14 -7.13
C ARG A 255 -10.98 -4.31 -7.99
N GLN A 256 -10.82 -5.46 -7.34
CA GLN A 256 -10.51 -6.73 -7.97
C GLN A 256 -11.67 -7.70 -7.80
N PRO A 257 -11.90 -8.63 -8.77
CA PRO A 257 -12.98 -9.61 -8.68
C PRO A 257 -12.76 -10.62 -7.54
N GLU A 258 -11.52 -10.79 -7.13
CA GLU A 258 -11.09 -11.63 -6.01
C GLU A 258 -10.22 -10.82 -5.07
N PHE A 259 -10.59 -10.74 -3.79
CA PHE A 259 -9.89 -9.95 -2.79
C PHE A 259 -9.98 -10.60 -1.40
N THR A 260 -9.27 -10.03 -0.44
CA THR A 260 -9.26 -10.52 0.95
C THR A 260 -9.86 -9.46 1.87
N GLN A 261 -10.76 -9.88 2.76
CA GLN A 261 -11.28 -9.08 3.86
C GLN A 261 -10.70 -9.56 5.19
N VAL A 262 -10.49 -8.64 6.12
CA VAL A 262 -10.52 -8.93 7.55
C VAL A 262 -11.96 -8.73 7.97
N ASP A 263 -12.69 -9.83 8.10
CA ASP A 263 -14.12 -9.84 8.42
C ASP A 263 -14.31 -10.11 9.91
N VAL A 264 -15.17 -9.33 10.56
CA VAL A 264 -15.35 -9.36 12.02
C VAL A 264 -16.83 -9.32 12.33
N GLU A 265 -17.28 -10.08 13.33
CA GLU A 265 -18.64 -10.05 13.86
C GLU A 265 -18.62 -10.22 15.37
N GLY A 266 -19.41 -9.41 16.09
CA GLY A 266 -19.53 -9.45 17.54
C GLY A 266 -20.97 -9.44 18.02
N SER A 267 -21.29 -10.27 19.03
CA SER A 267 -22.55 -10.22 19.76
C SER A 267 -22.39 -9.37 21.03
N PHE A 268 -23.49 -8.81 21.52
CA PHE A 268 -23.53 -8.04 22.77
C PHE A 268 -22.53 -6.88 22.81
N THR A 269 -22.41 -6.19 21.69
CA THR A 269 -21.50 -5.05 21.52
C THR A 269 -22.26 -3.88 20.90
N ASP A 270 -21.81 -2.67 21.15
CA ASP A 270 -22.34 -1.46 20.54
C ASP A 270 -21.41 -0.90 19.46
N GLN A 271 -21.81 0.22 18.89
CA GLN A 271 -21.08 0.88 17.81
C GLN A 271 -19.68 1.33 18.26
N GLU A 272 -19.57 1.90 19.47
CA GLU A 272 -18.30 2.48 19.95
C GLU A 272 -17.28 1.39 20.25
N GLU A 273 -17.71 0.28 20.85
CA GLU A 273 -16.83 -0.88 21.10
C GLU A 273 -16.25 -1.46 19.81
N ILE A 274 -17.06 -1.58 18.74
CA ILE A 274 -16.56 -2.04 17.42
C ILE A 274 -15.60 -1.04 16.79
N ILE A 275 -15.87 0.25 16.91
CA ILE A 275 -14.98 1.28 16.36
C ILE A 275 -13.65 1.28 17.11
N GLU A 276 -13.65 1.25 18.45
CA GLU A 276 -12.43 1.19 19.25
C GLU A 276 -11.61 -0.06 18.94
N LEU A 277 -12.26 -1.22 18.83
CA LEU A 277 -11.62 -2.47 18.41
C LEU A 277 -10.92 -2.32 17.05
N MET A 278 -11.62 -1.76 16.06
CA MET A 278 -11.09 -1.64 14.71
C MET A 278 -10.02 -0.55 14.59
N GLU A 279 -10.12 0.53 15.34
CA GLU A 279 -9.06 1.55 15.43
C GLU A 279 -7.75 0.94 15.95
N GLY A 280 -7.83 0.16 17.04
CA GLY A 280 -6.69 -0.56 17.57
C GLY A 280 -6.12 -1.61 16.63
N CYS A 281 -6.99 -2.37 15.94
CA CYS A 281 -6.58 -3.33 14.93
C CYS A 281 -5.85 -2.66 13.75
N LEU A 282 -6.39 -1.56 13.23
CA LEU A 282 -5.75 -0.78 12.16
C LEU A 282 -4.41 -0.22 12.61
N SER A 283 -4.32 0.32 13.84
CA SER A 283 -3.05 0.82 14.40
C SER A 283 -1.99 -0.29 14.44
N ALA A 284 -2.34 -1.48 14.94
CA ALA A 284 -1.45 -2.64 14.96
C ALA A 284 -1.01 -3.06 13.54
N MET A 285 -1.92 -3.05 12.57
CA MET A 285 -1.64 -3.38 11.17
C MET A 285 -0.69 -2.36 10.52
N PHE A 286 -0.88 -1.06 10.77
CA PHE A 286 0.01 0.00 10.25
C PHE A 286 1.39 -0.09 10.88
N LYS A 287 1.47 -0.33 12.19
CA LYS A 287 2.74 -0.55 12.88
C LYS A 287 3.51 -1.73 12.30
N ALA A 288 2.85 -2.87 12.11
CA ALA A 288 3.47 -4.07 11.55
C ALA A 288 3.87 -3.92 10.08
N GLY A 289 3.08 -3.19 9.29
CA GLY A 289 3.27 -3.06 7.85
C GLY A 289 4.31 -2.02 7.46
N ARG A 290 4.32 -0.87 8.12
CA ARG A 290 5.10 0.32 7.74
C ARG A 290 5.93 0.92 8.86
N ASP A 291 5.92 0.32 10.04
CA ASP A 291 6.49 0.90 11.27
C ASP A 291 5.97 2.32 11.55
N ALA A 292 4.70 2.56 11.23
CA ALA A 292 4.04 3.84 11.40
C ALA A 292 3.04 3.76 12.55
N ASP A 293 3.14 4.70 13.47
CA ASP A 293 2.16 4.90 14.54
C ASP A 293 1.08 5.84 14.01
N ILE A 294 -0.17 5.37 13.98
CA ILE A 294 -1.32 6.19 13.64
C ILE A 294 -2.05 6.60 14.92
N PRO A 295 -2.42 7.89 15.04
CA PRO A 295 -3.10 8.37 16.25
C PRO A 295 -4.49 7.75 16.38
N THR A 296 -4.84 7.31 17.59
CA THR A 296 -6.17 6.86 17.98
C THR A 296 -6.62 7.62 19.23
N PRO A 297 -7.92 7.90 19.43
CA PRO A 297 -9.03 7.56 18.53
C PRO A 297 -8.99 8.37 17.23
N PHE A 298 -9.57 7.84 16.17
CA PHE A 298 -9.71 8.56 14.91
C PHE A 298 -10.70 9.71 15.08
N GLU A 299 -10.44 10.82 14.38
CA GLU A 299 -11.36 11.95 14.39
C GLU A 299 -12.72 11.56 13.82
N ARG A 300 -13.78 11.93 14.55
CA ARG A 300 -15.18 11.68 14.14
C ARG A 300 -15.67 12.84 13.29
N MET A 301 -16.30 12.51 12.19
CA MET A 301 -16.89 13.48 11.27
C MET A 301 -18.26 12.99 10.83
N THR A 302 -19.26 13.89 10.85
CA THR A 302 -20.57 13.55 10.31
C THR A 302 -20.51 13.50 8.78
N TRP A 303 -21.44 12.77 8.16
CA TRP A 303 -21.56 12.78 6.70
C TRP A 303 -21.80 14.21 6.16
N HIS A 304 -22.62 14.98 6.84
CA HIS A 304 -22.90 16.37 6.48
C HIS A 304 -21.63 17.23 6.51
N ASP A 305 -20.80 17.10 7.54
CA ASP A 305 -19.55 17.87 7.64
C ASP A 305 -18.54 17.43 6.58
N ALA A 306 -18.45 16.13 6.31
CA ALA A 306 -17.58 15.60 5.26
C ALA A 306 -17.96 16.15 3.87
N MET A 307 -19.26 16.14 3.55
CA MET A 307 -19.76 16.73 2.31
C MET A 307 -19.60 18.25 2.28
N ASN A 308 -19.93 18.92 3.39
CA ASN A 308 -19.91 20.38 3.47
C ASN A 308 -18.50 20.98 3.34
N GLN A 309 -17.49 20.34 3.96
CA GLN A 309 -16.12 20.83 4.01
C GLN A 309 -15.22 20.24 2.89
N PHE A 310 -15.54 19.09 2.36
CA PHE A 310 -14.65 18.37 1.43
C PHE A 310 -15.33 17.88 0.16
N GLY A 311 -16.65 17.92 0.09
CA GLY A 311 -17.45 17.49 -1.06
C GLY A 311 -17.39 15.98 -1.34
N SER A 312 -17.14 15.18 -0.31
CA SER A 312 -17.05 13.72 -0.41
C SER A 312 -17.32 13.08 0.95
N ASP A 313 -17.99 11.93 0.95
CA ASP A 313 -18.13 11.04 2.11
C ASP A 313 -16.83 10.32 2.50
N LYS A 314 -15.77 10.48 1.71
CA LYS A 314 -14.41 9.91 1.90
C LYS A 314 -13.36 11.00 1.73
N PRO A 315 -13.34 12.01 2.61
CA PRO A 315 -12.48 13.16 2.43
C PRO A 315 -11.00 12.80 2.50
N ASP A 316 -10.22 13.18 1.48
CA ASP A 316 -8.77 13.19 1.58
C ASP A 316 -8.33 14.40 2.40
N ARG A 317 -7.86 14.17 3.62
CA ARG A 317 -7.45 15.19 4.58
C ARG A 317 -5.93 15.38 4.69
N ARG A 318 -5.17 14.76 3.79
CA ARG A 318 -3.70 14.90 3.75
C ARG A 318 -3.23 16.29 3.34
N PHE A 319 -4.14 17.12 2.84
CA PHE A 319 -3.90 18.52 2.50
C PHE A 319 -5.08 19.40 2.96
N GLY A 320 -4.80 20.68 3.20
CA GLY A 320 -5.64 21.57 4.00
C GLY A 320 -6.67 22.41 3.24
N ILE A 321 -7.06 22.05 2.00
CA ILE A 321 -8.09 22.81 1.27
C ILE A 321 -9.47 22.39 1.77
N GLN A 322 -10.24 23.33 2.31
CA GLN A 322 -11.63 23.12 2.72
C GLN A 322 -12.58 23.96 1.85
N ILE A 323 -13.81 23.50 1.75
CA ILE A 323 -14.91 24.20 1.08
C ILE A 323 -15.57 25.11 2.10
N GLU A 324 -15.66 26.39 1.80
CA GLU A 324 -16.31 27.39 2.63
C GLU A 324 -17.63 27.85 2.04
N ASP A 325 -18.62 28.10 2.90
CA ASP A 325 -19.92 28.62 2.51
C ASP A 325 -19.90 30.15 2.51
N LEU A 326 -20.20 30.72 1.38
CA LEU A 326 -20.23 32.16 1.13
C LEU A 326 -21.64 32.67 0.76
N SER A 327 -22.67 31.86 0.99
CA SER A 327 -24.05 32.17 0.58
C SER A 327 -24.55 33.47 1.18
N ASP A 328 -24.30 33.71 2.47
CA ASP A 328 -24.69 34.93 3.14
C ASP A 328 -24.00 36.17 2.54
N LEU A 329 -22.70 36.02 2.20
CA LEU A 329 -21.90 37.12 1.65
C LEU A 329 -22.41 37.56 0.26
N PHE A 330 -22.89 36.60 -0.55
CA PHE A 330 -23.29 36.82 -1.93
C PHE A 330 -24.82 36.82 -2.17
N ALA A 331 -25.64 36.80 -1.11
CA ALA A 331 -27.10 36.75 -1.22
C ALA A 331 -27.69 37.91 -2.06
N ASP A 332 -27.14 39.07 -1.93
CA ASP A 332 -27.58 40.29 -2.66
C ASP A 332 -26.54 40.78 -3.66
N SER A 333 -25.58 39.94 -4.02
CA SER A 333 -24.51 40.29 -4.96
C SER A 333 -25.00 40.81 -6.31
N GLY A 334 -24.24 41.74 -6.84
CA GLY A 334 -24.40 42.21 -8.24
C GLY A 334 -24.16 41.11 -9.29
N PHE A 335 -23.43 40.05 -8.92
CA PHE A 335 -23.24 38.89 -9.78
C PHE A 335 -24.46 37.97 -9.73
N LYS A 336 -25.33 38.08 -10.73
CA LYS A 336 -26.66 37.44 -10.77
C LYS A 336 -26.63 35.91 -10.66
N VAL A 337 -25.53 35.26 -11.01
CA VAL A 337 -25.38 33.80 -10.86
C VAL A 337 -25.38 33.43 -9.37
N PHE A 338 -24.65 34.19 -8.55
CA PHE A 338 -24.54 33.91 -7.11
C PHE A 338 -25.82 34.29 -6.36
N SER A 339 -26.26 35.55 -6.51
CA SER A 339 -27.49 35.98 -5.85
C SER A 339 -28.73 35.20 -6.34
N GLY A 340 -28.74 34.76 -7.61
CA GLY A 340 -29.79 33.93 -8.14
C GLY A 340 -29.79 32.51 -7.57
N ALA A 341 -28.64 31.90 -7.35
CA ALA A 341 -28.52 30.58 -6.71
C ALA A 341 -29.08 30.62 -5.28
N VAL A 342 -28.66 31.59 -4.48
CA VAL A 342 -29.13 31.74 -3.09
C VAL A 342 -30.63 32.01 -3.05
N LYS A 343 -31.17 32.92 -3.90
CA LYS A 343 -32.61 33.22 -3.96
C LYS A 343 -33.48 32.01 -4.35
N ASN A 344 -32.89 31.04 -5.04
CA ASN A 344 -33.56 29.80 -5.43
C ASN A 344 -33.32 28.65 -4.42
N GLY A 345 -32.82 28.95 -3.23
CA GLY A 345 -32.59 27.97 -2.16
C GLY A 345 -31.31 27.13 -2.36
N GLY A 346 -30.44 27.54 -3.26
CA GLY A 346 -29.09 27.00 -3.42
C GLY A 346 -28.06 27.72 -2.57
N VAL A 347 -26.80 27.38 -2.78
CA VAL A 347 -25.64 27.92 -2.04
C VAL A 347 -24.58 28.50 -2.96
N VAL A 348 -23.73 29.36 -2.42
CA VAL A 348 -22.47 29.79 -3.04
C VAL A 348 -21.34 29.29 -2.16
N LYS A 349 -20.51 28.41 -2.70
CA LYS A 349 -19.36 27.85 -1.99
C LYS A 349 -18.08 28.12 -2.73
N ALA A 350 -16.95 28.12 -2.02
CA ALA A 350 -15.64 28.31 -2.64
C ALA A 350 -14.56 27.47 -1.96
N ILE A 351 -13.47 27.24 -2.69
CA ILE A 351 -12.20 26.75 -2.19
C ILE A 351 -11.09 27.74 -2.49
N ASN A 352 -10.10 27.83 -1.61
CA ASN A 352 -8.89 28.61 -1.81
C ASN A 352 -7.70 27.68 -2.06
N ALA A 353 -7.19 27.65 -3.28
CA ALA A 353 -5.97 26.95 -3.65
C ALA A 353 -4.77 27.86 -3.46
N LYS A 354 -4.07 27.69 -2.32
CA LYS A 354 -2.92 28.49 -1.91
C LYS A 354 -1.78 28.43 -2.92
N GLY A 355 -1.29 29.59 -3.36
CA GLY A 355 -0.15 29.71 -4.29
C GLY A 355 -0.42 29.35 -5.75
N PHE A 356 -1.69 29.14 -6.16
CA PHE A 356 -2.05 28.68 -7.52
C PHE A 356 -2.48 29.80 -8.48
N SER A 357 -2.30 31.08 -8.15
CA SER A 357 -2.71 32.20 -9.04
C SER A 357 -1.98 32.20 -10.40
N GLY A 358 -0.84 31.50 -10.50
CA GLY A 358 -0.07 31.34 -11.73
C GLY A 358 -0.69 30.42 -12.79
N ILE A 359 -1.86 29.84 -12.52
CA ILE A 359 -2.56 28.92 -13.41
C ILE A 359 -2.81 29.57 -14.80
N THR A 360 -2.55 28.81 -15.86
CA THR A 360 -2.79 29.23 -17.25
C THR A 360 -4.26 29.08 -17.63
N THR A 361 -4.69 29.81 -18.68
CA THR A 361 -6.06 29.67 -19.20
C THR A 361 -6.41 28.24 -19.57
N GLY A 362 -5.51 27.49 -20.22
CA GLY A 362 -5.76 26.11 -20.57
C GLY A 362 -5.88 25.17 -19.36
N GLN A 363 -5.27 25.50 -18.21
CA GLN A 363 -5.46 24.77 -16.97
C GLN A 363 -6.81 25.12 -16.32
N VAL A 364 -7.24 26.39 -16.39
CA VAL A 364 -8.59 26.81 -15.95
C VAL A 364 -9.66 26.11 -16.79
N ASP A 365 -9.45 26.00 -18.10
CA ASP A 365 -10.37 25.29 -18.99
C ASP A 365 -10.53 23.83 -18.60
N LYS A 366 -9.45 23.15 -18.21
CA LYS A 366 -9.49 21.76 -17.70
C LYS A 366 -10.27 21.66 -16.38
N LEU A 367 -10.06 22.58 -15.44
CA LEU A 367 -10.84 22.63 -14.21
C LEU A 367 -12.32 22.89 -14.48
N THR A 368 -12.60 23.76 -15.47
CA THR A 368 -13.97 24.03 -15.91
C THR A 368 -14.62 22.79 -16.52
N GLU A 369 -13.87 22.00 -17.31
CA GLU A 369 -14.35 20.73 -17.87
C GLU A 369 -14.69 19.73 -16.74
N ILE A 370 -13.83 19.62 -15.71
CA ILE A 370 -14.11 18.79 -14.53
C ILE A 370 -15.41 19.25 -13.86
N ALA A 371 -15.57 20.55 -13.62
CA ALA A 371 -16.78 21.11 -13.01
C ALA A 371 -18.04 20.78 -13.84
N VAL A 372 -17.98 21.00 -15.16
CA VAL A 372 -19.10 20.75 -16.08
C VAL A 372 -19.47 19.28 -16.13
N ASN A 373 -18.50 18.37 -16.14
CA ASN A 373 -18.73 16.92 -16.10
C ASN A 373 -19.43 16.46 -14.80
N HIS A 374 -19.39 17.29 -13.76
CA HIS A 374 -20.09 17.08 -12.49
C HIS A 374 -21.32 17.98 -12.31
N GLY A 375 -21.86 18.53 -13.41
CA GLY A 375 -23.13 19.23 -13.42
C GLY A 375 -23.05 20.76 -13.33
N ALA A 376 -21.87 21.36 -13.18
CA ALA A 376 -21.74 22.82 -13.20
C ALA A 376 -22.07 23.40 -14.57
N LYS A 377 -22.63 24.61 -14.58
CA LYS A 377 -22.84 25.40 -15.83
C LYS A 377 -21.56 26.11 -16.28
N GLY A 378 -20.53 26.14 -15.44
CA GLY A 378 -19.25 26.79 -15.66
C GLY A 378 -18.51 26.90 -14.32
N LEU A 379 -17.26 27.39 -14.36
CA LEU A 379 -16.42 27.56 -13.17
C LEU A 379 -16.05 29.05 -13.04
N ALA A 380 -16.53 29.68 -11.98
CA ALA A 380 -16.12 31.02 -11.62
C ALA A 380 -14.82 30.94 -10.79
N TYR A 381 -13.88 31.88 -11.03
CA TYR A 381 -12.60 31.89 -10.35
C TYR A 381 -12.03 33.30 -10.17
N ILE A 382 -11.11 33.46 -9.21
CA ILE A 382 -10.33 34.67 -8.99
C ILE A 382 -8.85 34.29 -8.83
N GLN A 383 -7.99 34.91 -9.63
CA GLN A 383 -6.53 34.86 -9.45
C GLN A 383 -6.10 36.08 -8.62
N VAL A 384 -5.58 35.82 -7.44
CA VAL A 384 -5.14 36.84 -6.48
C VAL A 384 -3.75 37.31 -6.87
N ARG A 385 -3.63 38.56 -7.34
CA ARG A 385 -2.40 39.15 -7.89
C ARG A 385 -1.72 40.16 -6.96
N GLY A 386 -2.29 40.41 -5.81
CA GLY A 386 -1.77 41.31 -4.78
C GLY A 386 -2.69 41.34 -3.57
N GLU A 387 -2.28 42.00 -2.51
CA GLU A 387 -3.06 42.17 -1.26
C GLU A 387 -4.33 42.99 -1.47
N ASP A 388 -4.29 43.98 -2.37
CA ASP A 388 -5.45 44.83 -2.71
C ASP A 388 -6.39 44.07 -3.67
N PRO A 389 -7.67 43.89 -3.33
CA PRO A 389 -8.66 43.22 -4.20
C PRO A 389 -8.82 43.85 -5.57
N SER A 390 -8.49 45.15 -5.73
CA SER A 390 -8.51 45.82 -7.06
C SER A 390 -7.50 45.24 -8.06
N THR A 391 -6.46 44.54 -7.59
CA THR A 391 -5.43 43.89 -8.38
C THR A 391 -5.81 42.47 -8.80
N TRP A 392 -6.89 41.92 -8.26
CA TRP A 392 -7.32 40.55 -8.53
C TRP A 392 -7.83 40.38 -9.94
N ARG A 393 -7.35 39.34 -10.61
CA ARG A 393 -7.74 39.05 -11.99
C ARG A 393 -8.87 38.04 -12.05
N SER A 394 -10.03 38.48 -12.52
CA SER A 394 -11.20 37.63 -12.64
C SER A 394 -12.23 38.24 -13.60
N PRO A 395 -13.02 37.44 -14.33
CA PRO A 395 -14.16 37.95 -15.12
C PRO A 395 -15.32 38.40 -14.23
N ILE A 396 -15.39 38.02 -12.96
CA ILE A 396 -16.53 38.25 -12.06
C ILE A 396 -16.33 39.35 -11.02
N THR A 397 -15.10 39.70 -10.63
CA THR A 397 -14.82 40.70 -9.57
C THR A 397 -15.45 42.06 -9.85
N LYS A 398 -15.65 42.45 -11.11
CA LYS A 398 -16.32 43.70 -11.51
C LYS A 398 -17.77 43.82 -11.05
N PHE A 399 -18.38 42.73 -10.63
CA PHE A 399 -19.76 42.68 -10.12
C PHE A 399 -19.82 42.71 -8.59
N PHE A 400 -18.68 42.61 -7.93
CA PHE A 400 -18.58 42.57 -6.47
C PHE A 400 -18.35 43.99 -5.93
N ASN A 401 -18.97 44.28 -4.80
CA ASN A 401 -18.70 45.48 -4.06
C ASN A 401 -17.49 45.27 -3.09
N GLU A 402 -17.05 46.33 -2.44
CA GLU A 402 -15.89 46.30 -1.57
C GLU A 402 -16.09 45.39 -0.31
N GLU A 403 -17.30 45.38 0.24
CA GLU A 403 -17.65 44.52 1.39
C GLU A 403 -17.60 43.03 1.03
N GLU A 404 -18.08 42.66 -0.18
CA GLU A 404 -18.01 41.29 -0.69
C GLU A 404 -16.55 40.84 -0.90
N LEU A 405 -15.70 41.71 -1.44
CA LEU A 405 -14.29 41.40 -1.66
C LEU A 405 -13.49 41.25 -0.37
N LEU A 406 -13.75 42.13 0.62
CA LEU A 406 -13.13 42.03 1.92
C LEU A 406 -13.64 40.80 2.70
N GLY A 407 -14.95 40.56 2.69
CA GLY A 407 -15.55 39.39 3.31
C GLY A 407 -15.04 38.08 2.72
N LEU A 408 -14.82 38.04 1.38
CA LEU A 408 -14.19 36.91 0.70
C LEU A 408 -12.76 36.69 1.18
N LYS A 409 -11.97 37.80 1.29
CA LYS A 409 -10.59 37.76 1.77
C LYS A 409 -10.52 37.16 3.17
N ASP A 410 -11.37 37.61 4.08
CA ASP A 410 -11.38 37.18 5.46
C ASP A 410 -11.87 35.74 5.63
N LYS A 411 -13.01 35.37 5.00
CA LYS A 411 -13.59 34.02 5.13
C LYS A 411 -12.69 32.90 4.56
N LEU A 412 -12.00 33.16 3.46
CA LEU A 412 -11.11 32.19 2.80
C LEU A 412 -9.64 32.38 3.16
N ASN A 413 -9.31 33.34 4.04
CA ASN A 413 -7.92 33.69 4.34
C ASN A 413 -7.08 33.87 3.08
N VAL A 414 -7.54 34.73 2.18
CA VAL A 414 -6.94 34.92 0.85
C VAL A 414 -5.66 35.73 0.93
N GLU A 415 -4.60 35.24 0.31
CA GLU A 415 -3.29 35.88 0.22
C GLU A 415 -2.87 36.08 -1.24
N GLU A 416 -1.88 36.97 -1.46
CA GLU A 416 -1.29 37.11 -2.80
C GLU A 416 -0.73 35.78 -3.29
N GLY A 417 -1.02 35.45 -4.54
CA GLY A 417 -0.62 34.18 -5.14
C GLY A 417 -1.70 33.08 -5.12
N ASP A 418 -2.83 33.30 -4.47
CA ASP A 418 -3.90 32.30 -4.32
C ASP A 418 -4.83 32.25 -5.54
N LEU A 419 -5.50 31.11 -5.70
CA LEU A 419 -6.57 30.90 -6.67
C LEU A 419 -7.85 30.52 -5.93
N VAL A 420 -8.89 31.35 -6.05
CA VAL A 420 -10.21 31.06 -5.50
C VAL A 420 -11.12 30.51 -6.59
N LEU A 421 -11.78 29.38 -6.31
CA LEU A 421 -12.68 28.70 -7.23
C LEU A 421 -14.06 28.56 -6.57
N PHE A 422 -15.12 28.80 -7.34
CA PHE A 422 -16.49 28.87 -6.83
C PHE A 422 -17.41 27.85 -7.49
N ALA A 423 -18.38 27.37 -6.70
CA ALA A 423 -19.58 26.69 -7.21
C ALA A 423 -20.83 27.38 -6.63
N ALA A 424 -21.83 27.55 -7.46
CA ALA A 424 -23.12 28.14 -7.09
C ALA A 424 -24.25 27.27 -7.67
N ASP A 425 -24.85 26.44 -6.82
CA ASP A 425 -25.92 25.49 -7.19
C ASP A 425 -26.65 24.99 -5.92
N GLN A 426 -27.47 23.92 -6.02
CA GLN A 426 -27.98 23.20 -4.87
C GLN A 426 -26.82 22.68 -4.02
N TRP A 427 -27.02 22.59 -2.70
CA TRP A 427 -25.97 22.29 -1.74
C TRP A 427 -25.12 21.05 -2.10
N GLU A 428 -25.77 19.92 -2.41
CA GLU A 428 -25.08 18.69 -2.77
C GLU A 428 -24.21 18.86 -4.02
N SER A 429 -24.79 19.46 -5.08
CA SER A 429 -24.08 19.70 -6.33
C SER A 429 -22.87 20.63 -6.15
N ALA A 430 -23.04 21.72 -5.40
CA ALA A 430 -21.94 22.65 -5.14
C ALA A 430 -20.81 22.00 -4.35
N CYS A 431 -21.14 21.15 -3.35
CA CYS A 431 -20.17 20.37 -2.58
C CYS A 431 -19.42 19.38 -3.49
N GLU A 432 -20.13 18.58 -4.29
CA GLU A 432 -19.52 17.57 -5.17
C GLU A 432 -18.60 18.19 -6.22
N ILE A 433 -19.04 19.29 -6.87
CA ILE A 433 -18.25 20.01 -7.87
C ILE A 433 -16.92 20.47 -7.27
N LEU A 434 -16.97 21.17 -6.12
CA LEU A 434 -15.76 21.66 -5.46
C LEU A 434 -14.91 20.51 -4.88
N GLY A 435 -15.53 19.45 -4.39
CA GLY A 435 -14.83 18.25 -3.93
C GLY A 435 -14.02 17.58 -5.03
N ARG A 436 -14.52 17.58 -6.28
CA ARG A 436 -13.77 17.05 -7.43
C ARG A 436 -12.65 17.96 -7.91
N ILE A 437 -12.88 19.27 -7.86
CA ILE A 437 -11.85 20.26 -8.20
C ILE A 437 -10.72 20.25 -7.15
N ARG A 438 -11.06 19.99 -5.90
CA ARG A 438 -10.14 19.93 -4.78
C ARG A 438 -9.09 18.80 -4.91
N LEU A 439 -9.47 17.67 -5.52
CA LEU A 439 -8.62 16.48 -5.75
C LEU A 439 -7.81 16.58 -7.04
#